data_3e82d4be922769cc5fede5003de98c3e
#
_entry.id   3e82d4be922769cc5fede5003de98c3e
#
_cell.length_a   1.000
_cell.length_b   1.000
_cell.length_c   1.000
_cell.angle_alpha   90.00
_cell.angle_beta   90.00
_cell.angle_gamma   90.00
#
_symmetry.space_group_name_H-M   'P 1'
#
loop_
_entity.id
_entity.type
_entity.pdbx_description
1 polymer ?
#
loop_
_entity_poly.entity_id
_entity_poly.type
_entity_poly.pdbx_seq_one_letter_code
_entity_poly.pdbx_strand_id
1 'polypeptide(L)'
;MTVKECRLPYILVADDDSSEARAAANAAFQIARVQDLAIRGLYVADESLTLDTYASYQAELPLLPDSNDYGRQPTSRAELMRWFENQGTLALDQLQAAGKEAGVSVTTELLAGGVSELVLRKAAKARLLAIGRRGHEHKDAAESLGHNFRKIAHHVHVPMLVGGNKTPSLHRLLLAYNGRAHANDAHTWAVKLQRALSAEMIVLTIREDTDSSHDAVNLEEIQNRLAHSGLAACRFLTARGRPENEIAAVALANDVDLIILGRYRHSAVLEWLVGSTVDRLLRATSLPMLIA
;
A
#
# COMPACT_ATOMS: atom_id res chain seq x y z
N MET A 1 -36.03 -17.73 -2.18
CA MET A 1 -34.70 -18.34 -1.93
C MET A 1 -33.67 -17.24 -2.12
N THR A 2 -33.20 -16.65 -1.01
CA THR A 2 -32.17 -15.63 -1.02
C THR A 2 -30.83 -16.30 -1.32
N VAL A 3 -30.27 -16.04 -2.50
CA VAL A 3 -28.93 -16.48 -2.88
C VAL A 3 -27.97 -15.81 -1.88
N LYS A 4 -27.39 -16.58 -0.97
CA LYS A 4 -26.22 -16.16 -0.20
C LYS A 4 -25.11 -15.93 -1.24
N GLU A 5 -24.91 -14.68 -1.63
CA GLU A 5 -23.69 -14.28 -2.32
C GLU A 5 -22.50 -14.74 -1.47
N CYS A 6 -21.87 -15.82 -1.88
CA CYS A 6 -20.60 -16.26 -1.33
C CYS A 6 -19.59 -15.17 -1.72
N ARG A 7 -19.47 -14.13 -0.90
CA ARG A 7 -18.56 -13.02 -1.15
C ARG A 7 -17.15 -13.53 -0.91
N LEU A 8 -16.44 -13.83 -1.98
CA LEU A 8 -15.00 -14.11 -1.92
C LEU A 8 -14.30 -13.02 -1.10
N PRO A 9 -13.33 -13.39 -0.27
CA PRO A 9 -12.48 -12.42 0.37
C PRO A 9 -11.79 -11.56 -0.71
N TYR A 10 -11.61 -10.26 -0.45
CA TYR A 10 -11.15 -9.33 -1.47
C TYR A 10 -10.03 -8.43 -0.98
N ILE A 11 -9.27 -7.92 -1.93
CA ILE A 11 -8.36 -6.78 -1.76
C ILE A 11 -9.13 -5.52 -2.19
N LEU A 12 -9.17 -4.50 -1.34
CA LEU A 12 -9.65 -3.18 -1.73
C LEU A 12 -8.50 -2.41 -2.39
N VAL A 13 -8.70 -1.95 -3.61
CA VAL A 13 -7.79 -1.03 -4.30
C VAL A 13 -8.43 0.36 -4.24
N ALA A 14 -7.83 1.27 -3.45
CA ALA A 14 -8.18 2.68 -3.45
C ALA A 14 -7.39 3.36 -4.58
N ASP A 15 -8.08 3.64 -5.67
CA ASP A 15 -7.50 4.17 -6.89
C ASP A 15 -7.82 5.67 -7.01
N ASP A 16 -6.79 6.48 -7.19
CA ASP A 16 -6.87 7.91 -7.46
C ASP A 16 -6.23 8.26 -8.82
N ASP A 17 -6.01 7.24 -9.67
CA ASP A 17 -5.31 7.34 -10.95
C ASP A 17 -3.84 7.80 -10.87
N SER A 18 -3.25 7.85 -9.68
CA SER A 18 -1.82 8.13 -9.53
C SER A 18 -0.96 6.93 -9.98
N SER A 19 0.28 7.19 -10.38
CA SER A 19 1.23 6.13 -10.74
C SER A 19 1.48 5.15 -9.58
N GLU A 20 1.43 5.64 -8.35
CA GLU A 20 1.60 4.83 -7.15
C GLU A 20 0.37 3.97 -6.85
N ALA A 21 -0.85 4.49 -7.05
CA ALA A 21 -2.07 3.70 -6.94
C ALA A 21 -2.10 2.58 -7.99
N ARG A 22 -1.70 2.88 -9.23
CA ARG A 22 -1.55 1.87 -10.29
C ARG A 22 -0.49 0.82 -9.95
N ALA A 23 0.64 1.21 -9.36
CA ALA A 23 1.66 0.26 -8.91
C ALA A 23 1.14 -0.63 -7.78
N ALA A 24 0.37 -0.07 -6.83
CA ALA A 24 -0.29 -0.83 -5.78
C ALA A 24 -1.33 -1.81 -6.34
N ALA A 25 -2.13 -1.39 -7.33
CA ALA A 25 -3.12 -2.22 -8.01
C ALA A 25 -2.46 -3.42 -8.72
N ASN A 26 -1.37 -3.17 -9.46
CA ASN A 26 -0.64 -4.24 -10.16
C ASN A 26 -0.01 -5.25 -9.19
N ALA A 27 0.52 -4.81 -8.05
CA ALA A 27 0.97 -5.71 -7.00
C ALA A 27 -0.21 -6.48 -6.38
N ALA A 28 -1.36 -5.80 -6.17
CA ALA A 28 -2.56 -6.43 -5.66
C ALA A 28 -3.11 -7.51 -6.61
N PHE A 29 -3.04 -7.33 -7.92
CA PHE A 29 -3.42 -8.37 -8.90
C PHE A 29 -2.54 -9.62 -8.78
N GLN A 30 -1.23 -9.45 -8.64
CA GLN A 30 -0.33 -10.60 -8.45
C GLN A 30 -0.65 -11.36 -7.15
N ILE A 31 -0.90 -10.63 -6.06
CA ILE A 31 -1.28 -11.23 -4.77
C ILE A 31 -2.67 -11.89 -4.87
N ALA A 32 -3.63 -11.23 -5.49
CA ALA A 32 -5.00 -11.74 -5.64
C ALA A 32 -5.03 -13.06 -6.40
N ARG A 33 -4.29 -13.15 -7.50
CA ARG A 33 -4.20 -14.35 -8.33
C ARG A 33 -3.68 -15.57 -7.57
N VAL A 34 -2.63 -15.38 -6.74
CA VAL A 34 -2.00 -16.50 -6.00
C VAL A 34 -2.69 -16.82 -4.67
N GLN A 35 -3.56 -15.93 -4.18
CA GLN A 35 -4.31 -16.12 -2.93
C GLN A 35 -5.81 -16.38 -3.17
N ASP A 36 -6.23 -16.49 -4.42
CA ASP A 36 -7.65 -16.65 -4.83
C ASP A 36 -8.56 -15.58 -4.20
N LEU A 37 -8.14 -14.31 -4.35
CA LEU A 37 -8.87 -13.15 -3.85
C LEU A 37 -9.50 -12.38 -5.01
N ALA A 38 -10.68 -11.79 -4.78
CA ALA A 38 -11.23 -10.81 -5.70
C ALA A 38 -10.61 -9.43 -5.48
N ILE A 39 -10.71 -8.55 -6.46
CA ILE A 39 -10.38 -7.13 -6.33
C ILE A 39 -11.68 -6.31 -6.29
N ARG A 40 -11.70 -5.32 -5.40
CA ARG A 40 -12.68 -4.23 -5.41
C ARG A 40 -11.96 -2.92 -5.61
N GLY A 41 -12.15 -2.32 -6.78
CA GLY A 41 -11.67 -0.98 -7.08
C GLY A 41 -12.63 0.06 -6.48
N LEU A 42 -12.08 1.04 -5.80
CA LEU A 42 -12.80 2.16 -5.23
C LEU A 42 -12.13 3.45 -5.70
N TYR A 43 -12.90 4.30 -6.36
CA TYR A 43 -12.56 5.69 -6.58
C TYR A 43 -13.49 6.58 -5.77
N VAL A 44 -12.94 7.62 -5.13
CA VAL A 44 -13.72 8.57 -4.34
C VAL A 44 -13.51 9.95 -4.90
N ALA A 45 -14.57 10.53 -5.48
CA ALA A 45 -14.61 11.93 -5.84
C ALA A 45 -14.67 12.79 -4.55
N ASP A 46 -13.60 13.54 -4.28
CA ASP A 46 -13.45 14.29 -3.04
C ASP A 46 -14.35 15.52 -3.01
N GLU A 47 -15.41 15.48 -2.23
CA GLU A 47 -16.33 16.61 -2.06
C GLU A 47 -15.75 17.76 -1.26
N SER A 48 -14.63 17.59 -0.58
CA SER A 48 -13.95 18.65 0.17
C SER A 48 -13.14 19.58 -0.72
N LEU A 49 -12.86 19.20 -1.97
CA LEU A 49 -12.10 20.00 -2.91
C LEU A 49 -12.89 21.22 -3.37
N THR A 50 -12.21 22.36 -3.39
CA THR A 50 -12.74 23.65 -3.88
C THR A 50 -12.18 23.97 -5.26
N LEU A 51 -12.78 24.94 -5.95
CA LEU A 51 -12.26 25.43 -7.23
C LEU A 51 -10.85 26.00 -7.11
N ASP A 52 -10.54 26.65 -5.99
CA ASP A 52 -9.20 27.19 -5.73
C ASP A 52 -8.16 26.08 -5.56
N THR A 53 -8.53 25.03 -4.84
CA THR A 53 -7.70 23.84 -4.71
C THR A 53 -7.50 23.16 -6.06
N TYR A 54 -8.56 23.06 -6.86
CA TYR A 54 -8.50 22.49 -8.22
C TYR A 54 -7.58 23.28 -9.16
N ALA A 55 -7.58 24.60 -9.10
CA ALA A 55 -6.68 25.43 -9.90
C ALA A 55 -5.19 25.14 -9.60
N SER A 56 -4.89 24.85 -8.34
CA SER A 56 -3.54 24.42 -7.92
C SER A 56 -3.17 23.04 -8.48
N TYR A 57 -4.16 22.14 -8.61
CA TYR A 57 -3.95 20.82 -9.22
C TYR A 57 -3.70 20.85 -10.72
N GLN A 58 -4.34 21.77 -11.43
CA GLN A 58 -4.24 21.82 -12.88
C GLN A 58 -2.85 22.13 -13.41
N ALA A 59 -2.03 22.83 -12.65
CA ALA A 59 -0.64 23.08 -13.02
C ALA A 59 0.17 21.77 -13.13
N GLU A 60 -0.33 20.67 -12.56
CA GLU A 60 0.35 19.39 -12.43
C GLU A 60 -0.28 18.24 -13.23
N LEU A 61 -1.52 18.41 -13.72
CA LEU A 61 -2.18 17.36 -14.51
C LEU A 61 -1.68 17.43 -15.96
N PRO A 62 -1.27 16.29 -16.56
CA PRO A 62 -1.00 16.27 -17.99
C PRO A 62 -2.28 16.66 -18.74
N LEU A 63 -2.15 17.60 -19.67
CA LEU A 63 -3.21 17.94 -20.61
C LEU A 63 -3.62 16.63 -21.32
N LEU A 64 -4.84 16.17 -21.07
CA LEU A 64 -5.36 15.02 -21.80
C LEU A 64 -5.49 15.41 -23.27
N PRO A 65 -5.02 14.57 -24.21
CA PRO A 65 -5.13 14.86 -25.63
C PRO A 65 -6.60 14.89 -26.04
N ASP A 66 -6.99 16.03 -26.62
CA ASP A 66 -8.14 16.26 -27.51
C ASP A 66 -9.41 15.40 -27.31
N SER A 67 -10.12 15.62 -26.21
CA SER A 67 -11.56 15.43 -26.22
C SER A 67 -12.23 16.81 -26.06
N ASN A 68 -13.09 17.15 -26.99
CA ASN A 68 -13.72 18.49 -27.12
C ASN A 68 -14.50 19.00 -25.90
N ASP A 69 -14.60 18.19 -24.82
CA ASP A 69 -15.33 18.51 -23.60
C ASP A 69 -14.41 18.66 -22.36
N TYR A 70 -13.14 18.24 -22.43
CA TYR A 70 -12.20 18.22 -21.29
C TYR A 70 -11.23 19.41 -21.25
N GLY A 71 -11.22 20.25 -22.28
CA GLY A 71 -10.31 21.40 -22.38
C GLY A 71 -10.77 22.65 -21.61
N ARG A 72 -11.97 22.64 -21.03
CA ARG A 72 -12.52 23.79 -20.29
C ARG A 72 -12.38 23.55 -18.80
N GLN A 73 -11.74 24.49 -18.11
CA GLN A 73 -11.66 24.48 -16.66
C GLN A 73 -13.06 24.52 -16.03
N PRO A 74 -13.36 23.68 -15.02
CA PRO A 74 -14.61 23.77 -14.31
C PRO A 74 -14.73 25.14 -13.64
N THR A 75 -15.85 25.80 -13.89
CA THR A 75 -16.17 27.13 -13.38
C THR A 75 -17.17 27.08 -12.22
N SER A 76 -17.68 25.90 -11.93
CA SER A 76 -18.61 25.67 -10.83
C SER A 76 -18.27 24.37 -10.10
N ARG A 77 -18.71 24.28 -8.84
CA ARG A 77 -18.56 23.06 -8.04
C ARG A 77 -19.20 21.84 -8.73
N ALA A 78 -20.35 22.04 -9.37
CA ALA A 78 -21.04 20.96 -10.08
C ALA A 78 -20.25 20.45 -11.29
N GLU A 79 -19.56 21.33 -12.00
CA GLU A 79 -18.66 20.94 -13.10
C GLU A 79 -17.41 20.23 -12.57
N LEU A 80 -16.85 20.71 -11.46
CA LEU A 80 -15.72 20.08 -10.80
C LEU A 80 -16.05 18.65 -10.35
N MET A 81 -17.21 18.44 -9.73
CA MET A 81 -17.64 17.11 -9.30
C MET A 81 -17.85 16.17 -10.50
N ARG A 82 -18.50 16.66 -11.57
CA ARG A 82 -18.64 15.86 -12.81
C ARG A 82 -17.30 15.50 -13.42
N TRP A 83 -16.33 16.41 -13.36
CA TRP A 83 -14.98 16.14 -13.83
C TRP A 83 -14.34 14.99 -13.02
N PHE A 84 -14.40 15.03 -11.67
CA PHE A 84 -13.89 13.93 -10.82
C PHE A 84 -14.63 12.61 -11.05
N GLU A 85 -15.94 12.64 -11.25
CA GLU A 85 -16.72 11.44 -11.56
C GLU A 85 -16.28 10.82 -12.91
N ASN A 86 -16.02 11.64 -13.91
CA ASN A 86 -15.52 11.19 -15.20
C ASN A 86 -14.10 10.61 -15.08
N GLN A 87 -13.19 11.29 -14.37
CA GLN A 87 -11.85 10.75 -14.10
C GLN A 87 -11.92 9.43 -13.35
N GLY A 88 -12.76 9.36 -12.32
CA GLY A 88 -12.97 8.13 -11.55
C GLY A 88 -13.52 7.00 -12.40
N THR A 89 -14.44 7.27 -13.31
CA THR A 89 -14.97 6.27 -14.24
C THR A 89 -13.85 5.72 -15.13
N LEU A 90 -13.05 6.60 -15.72
CA LEU A 90 -11.91 6.21 -16.56
C LEU A 90 -10.87 5.37 -15.79
N ALA A 91 -10.51 5.80 -14.59
CA ALA A 91 -9.56 5.08 -13.73
C ALA A 91 -10.08 3.67 -13.39
N LEU A 92 -11.35 3.56 -13.02
CA LEU A 92 -11.97 2.28 -12.68
C LEU A 92 -12.13 1.36 -13.89
N ASP A 93 -12.40 1.88 -15.07
CA ASP A 93 -12.44 1.11 -16.32
C ASP A 93 -11.05 0.57 -16.67
N GLN A 94 -9.99 1.37 -16.50
CA GLN A 94 -8.60 0.94 -16.67
C GLN A 94 -8.22 -0.14 -15.66
N LEU A 95 -8.60 0.03 -14.39
CA LEU A 95 -8.38 -0.97 -13.34
C LEU A 95 -9.06 -2.30 -13.68
N GLN A 96 -10.31 -2.23 -14.18
CA GLN A 96 -11.06 -3.43 -14.56
C GLN A 96 -10.44 -4.13 -15.77
N ALA A 97 -9.98 -3.36 -16.77
CA ALA A 97 -9.28 -3.92 -17.94
C ALA A 97 -7.97 -4.59 -17.52
N ALA A 98 -7.14 -3.94 -16.70
CA ALA A 98 -5.89 -4.50 -16.19
C ALA A 98 -6.13 -5.77 -15.36
N GLY A 99 -7.17 -5.80 -14.54
CA GLY A 99 -7.54 -6.99 -13.78
C GLY A 99 -7.96 -8.17 -14.68
N LYS A 100 -8.70 -7.90 -15.75
CA LYS A 100 -9.05 -8.90 -16.75
C LYS A 100 -7.81 -9.48 -17.44
N GLU A 101 -6.86 -8.64 -17.81
CA GLU A 101 -5.57 -9.08 -18.37
C GLU A 101 -4.75 -9.91 -17.38
N ALA A 102 -4.79 -9.56 -16.10
CA ALA A 102 -4.14 -10.31 -15.02
C ALA A 102 -4.88 -11.60 -14.64
N GLY A 103 -6.07 -11.87 -15.20
CA GLY A 103 -6.90 -13.04 -14.89
C GLY A 103 -7.54 -12.97 -13.49
N VAL A 104 -7.81 -11.77 -12.98
CA VAL A 104 -8.38 -11.53 -11.66
C VAL A 104 -9.79 -10.94 -11.79
N SER A 105 -10.73 -11.40 -10.96
CA SER A 105 -12.07 -10.81 -10.89
C SER A 105 -12.02 -9.44 -10.23
N VAL A 106 -12.46 -8.40 -10.95
CA VAL A 106 -12.51 -7.02 -10.48
C VAL A 106 -13.95 -6.50 -10.52
N THR A 107 -14.38 -5.94 -9.39
CA THR A 107 -15.60 -5.12 -9.30
C THR A 107 -15.21 -3.70 -8.92
N THR A 108 -15.90 -2.72 -9.44
CA THR A 108 -15.56 -1.31 -9.24
C THR A 108 -16.71 -0.55 -8.61
N GLU A 109 -16.39 0.47 -7.83
CA GLU A 109 -17.36 1.37 -7.18
C GLU A 109 -16.80 2.80 -7.20
N LEU A 110 -17.60 3.74 -7.68
CA LEU A 110 -17.33 5.17 -7.62
C LEU A 110 -18.24 5.78 -6.55
N LEU A 111 -17.66 6.52 -5.63
CA LEU A 111 -18.38 7.23 -4.57
C LEU A 111 -17.99 8.70 -4.55
N ALA A 112 -18.86 9.55 -4.02
CA ALA A 112 -18.55 10.94 -3.72
C ALA A 112 -18.60 11.16 -2.20
N GLY A 113 -17.67 11.96 -1.66
CA GLY A 113 -17.59 12.25 -0.24
C GLY A 113 -16.18 12.37 0.30
N GLY A 114 -16.02 12.23 1.62
CA GLY A 114 -14.72 12.28 2.27
C GLY A 114 -13.88 11.03 1.97
N VAL A 115 -12.76 11.21 1.26
CA VAL A 115 -11.91 10.11 0.77
C VAL A 115 -11.49 9.16 1.90
N SER A 116 -10.87 9.69 2.95
CA SER A 116 -10.35 8.86 4.05
C SER A 116 -11.45 8.08 4.78
N GLU A 117 -12.63 8.68 4.99
CA GLU A 117 -13.76 8.02 5.65
C GLU A 117 -14.30 6.87 4.81
N LEU A 118 -14.53 7.12 3.52
CA LEU A 118 -15.09 6.11 2.60
C LEU A 118 -14.13 4.94 2.39
N VAL A 119 -12.83 5.22 2.20
CA VAL A 119 -11.81 4.18 2.09
C VAL A 119 -11.74 3.34 3.37
N LEU A 120 -11.68 3.94 4.56
CA LEU A 120 -11.64 3.22 5.84
C LEU A 120 -12.88 2.34 6.03
N ARG A 121 -14.07 2.86 5.72
CA ARG A 121 -15.34 2.11 5.82
C ARG A 121 -15.34 0.88 4.91
N LYS A 122 -14.83 1.01 3.67
CA LYS A 122 -14.76 -0.12 2.71
C LYS A 122 -13.63 -1.09 3.05
N ALA A 123 -12.48 -0.58 3.52
CA ALA A 123 -11.33 -1.38 3.93
C ALA A 123 -11.61 -2.29 5.13
N ALA A 124 -12.50 -1.90 6.04
CA ALA A 124 -12.82 -2.67 7.25
C ALA A 124 -13.28 -4.12 6.97
N LYS A 125 -13.72 -4.42 5.75
CA LYS A 125 -14.17 -5.76 5.31
C LYS A 125 -13.21 -6.42 4.32
N ALA A 126 -12.12 -5.76 3.97
CA ALA A 126 -11.12 -6.26 3.05
C ALA A 126 -10.09 -7.16 3.77
N ARG A 127 -9.40 -8.00 3.02
CA ARG A 127 -8.25 -8.75 3.51
C ARG A 127 -6.96 -7.91 3.46
N LEU A 128 -6.94 -6.93 2.56
CA LEU A 128 -5.80 -6.05 2.30
C LEU A 128 -6.34 -4.77 1.67
N LEU A 129 -5.76 -3.63 2.01
CA LEU A 129 -5.96 -2.36 1.34
C LEU A 129 -4.73 -2.05 0.47
N ALA A 130 -4.91 -1.90 -0.84
CA ALA A 130 -3.89 -1.40 -1.75
C ALA A 130 -4.15 0.09 -2.05
N ILE A 131 -3.10 0.92 -1.93
CA ILE A 131 -3.24 2.39 -1.98
C ILE A 131 -1.93 3.06 -2.43
N GLY A 132 -2.01 4.18 -3.15
CA GLY A 132 -0.90 5.10 -3.37
C GLY A 132 -0.50 5.83 -2.09
N ARG A 133 0.70 6.42 -2.03
CA ARG A 133 1.19 7.12 -0.83
C ARG A 133 1.06 8.64 -0.88
N ARG A 134 0.97 9.23 -2.07
CA ARG A 134 0.99 10.71 -2.26
C ARG A 134 -0.29 11.26 -2.89
N GLY A 135 -0.89 10.53 -3.82
CA GLY A 135 -1.97 11.03 -4.65
C GLY A 135 -1.48 12.08 -5.66
N HIS A 136 -2.41 12.85 -6.20
CA HIS A 136 -2.07 13.91 -7.16
C HIS A 136 -1.53 15.19 -6.50
N GLU A 137 -1.74 15.37 -5.20
CA GLU A 137 -1.48 16.63 -4.48
C GLU A 137 0.01 16.97 -4.28
N HIS A 138 0.92 16.02 -4.45
CA HIS A 138 2.30 16.18 -3.95
C HIS A 138 3.36 15.63 -4.90
N LYS A 139 3.24 15.91 -6.21
CA LYS A 139 4.25 15.47 -7.18
C LYS A 139 5.62 16.10 -6.95
N ASP A 140 5.66 17.34 -6.47
CA ASP A 140 6.89 18.12 -6.33
C ASP A 140 7.64 17.89 -5.01
N ALA A 141 7.00 17.33 -3.99
CA ALA A 141 7.63 17.04 -2.70
C ALA A 141 7.89 15.54 -2.57
N ALA A 142 9.03 15.06 -3.08
CA ALA A 142 9.42 13.63 -3.03
C ALA A 142 9.33 13.02 -1.62
N GLU A 143 9.37 13.84 -0.58
CA GLU A 143 9.34 13.42 0.82
C GLU A 143 7.96 13.55 1.50
N SER A 144 6.95 14.14 0.83
CA SER A 144 5.64 14.33 1.46
C SER A 144 4.71 13.14 1.22
N LEU A 145 4.01 12.72 2.28
CA LEU A 145 2.92 11.75 2.21
C LEU A 145 1.58 12.51 2.09
N GLY A 146 0.69 12.03 1.24
CA GLY A 146 -0.62 12.63 1.04
C GLY A 146 -1.43 12.73 2.33
N HIS A 147 -2.26 13.78 2.44
CA HIS A 147 -3.11 14.00 3.63
C HIS A 147 -4.06 12.83 3.87
N ASN A 148 -4.78 12.39 2.84
CA ASN A 148 -5.68 11.26 2.92
C ASN A 148 -4.95 9.96 3.24
N PHE A 149 -3.77 9.73 2.64
CA PHE A 149 -2.94 8.56 2.95
C PHE A 149 -2.58 8.50 4.44
N ARG A 150 -2.07 9.61 5.02
CA ARG A 150 -1.73 9.64 6.45
C ARG A 150 -2.93 9.30 7.33
N LYS A 151 -4.08 9.94 7.07
CA LYS A 151 -5.30 9.69 7.84
C LYS A 151 -5.76 8.23 7.72
N ILE A 152 -5.71 7.65 6.53
CA ILE A 152 -6.04 6.25 6.31
C ILE A 152 -5.04 5.34 7.03
N ALA A 153 -3.75 5.57 6.87
CA ALA A 153 -2.69 4.75 7.46
C ALA A 153 -2.74 4.73 9.01
N HIS A 154 -3.20 5.81 9.64
CA HIS A 154 -3.40 5.87 11.08
C HIS A 154 -4.63 5.08 11.57
N HIS A 155 -5.69 4.96 10.77
CA HIS A 155 -6.97 4.41 11.22
C HIS A 155 -7.35 3.07 10.59
N VAL A 156 -6.63 2.62 9.55
CA VAL A 156 -6.96 1.35 8.91
C VAL A 156 -6.57 0.17 9.80
N HIS A 157 -7.42 -0.85 9.89
CA HIS A 157 -7.20 -2.04 10.74
C HIS A 157 -6.75 -3.27 9.96
N VAL A 158 -6.84 -3.25 8.65
CA VAL A 158 -6.37 -4.33 7.78
C VAL A 158 -4.95 -4.06 7.29
N PRO A 159 -4.18 -5.07 6.88
CA PRO A 159 -2.89 -4.86 6.24
C PRO A 159 -2.98 -3.93 5.05
N MET A 160 -1.90 -3.19 4.78
CA MET A 160 -1.86 -2.15 3.78
C MET A 160 -0.72 -2.40 2.79
N LEU A 161 -1.05 -2.49 1.50
CA LEU A 161 -0.09 -2.55 0.41
C LEU A 161 0.06 -1.14 -0.18
N VAL A 162 1.18 -0.51 0.11
CA VAL A 162 1.48 0.86 -0.34
C VAL A 162 2.26 0.79 -1.63
N GLY A 163 1.78 1.46 -2.67
CA GLY A 163 2.43 1.51 -3.97
C GLY A 163 3.77 2.23 -3.94
N GLY A 164 4.65 1.80 -4.83
CA GLY A 164 5.93 2.45 -5.11
C GLY A 164 5.89 3.22 -6.43
N ASN A 165 7.05 3.73 -6.86
CA ASN A 165 7.15 4.45 -8.13
C ASN A 165 7.09 3.52 -9.36
N LYS A 166 7.24 2.21 -9.17
CA LYS A 166 7.21 1.20 -10.24
C LYS A 166 6.36 0.01 -9.80
N THR A 167 5.77 -0.65 -10.76
CA THR A 167 5.12 -1.95 -10.55
C THR A 167 6.17 -2.98 -10.13
N PRO A 168 6.02 -3.63 -8.97
CA PRO A 168 6.96 -4.65 -8.52
C PRO A 168 6.76 -5.95 -9.27
N SER A 169 7.84 -6.70 -9.45
CA SER A 169 7.81 -8.07 -9.98
C SER A 169 7.46 -9.13 -8.92
N LEU A 170 7.56 -8.76 -7.64
CA LEU A 170 7.36 -9.62 -6.45
C LEU A 170 8.21 -10.90 -6.44
N HIS A 171 9.38 -10.88 -7.10
CA HIS A 171 10.32 -12.00 -7.11
C HIS A 171 11.25 -12.01 -5.90
N ARG A 172 11.58 -10.84 -5.34
CA ARG A 172 12.49 -10.69 -4.21
C ARG A 172 11.86 -9.86 -3.12
N LEU A 173 11.57 -10.50 -1.99
CA LEU A 173 10.89 -9.93 -0.85
C LEU A 173 11.86 -9.69 0.31
N LEU A 174 11.71 -8.59 1.03
CA LEU A 174 12.44 -8.31 2.26
C LEU A 174 11.48 -8.23 3.43
N LEU A 175 11.65 -9.11 4.40
CA LEU A 175 10.95 -9.05 5.68
C LEU A 175 11.84 -8.35 6.72
N ALA A 176 11.45 -7.14 7.14
CA ALA A 176 12.06 -6.48 8.28
C ALA A 176 11.43 -7.03 9.57
N TYR A 177 12.22 -7.81 10.33
CA TYR A 177 11.73 -8.57 11.47
C TYR A 177 12.58 -8.39 12.73
N ASN A 178 11.94 -7.97 13.81
CA ASN A 178 12.60 -7.72 15.09
C ASN A 178 12.26 -8.75 16.18
N GLY A 179 11.57 -9.83 15.86
CA GLY A 179 11.18 -10.88 16.79
C GLY A 179 10.04 -10.52 17.74
N ARG A 180 9.52 -9.32 17.72
CA ARG A 180 8.43 -8.87 18.60
C ARG A 180 7.06 -9.31 18.09
N ALA A 181 6.08 -9.39 19.01
CA ALA A 181 4.74 -9.90 18.72
C ALA A 181 4.02 -9.17 17.56
N HIS A 182 4.25 -7.87 17.41
CA HIS A 182 3.64 -7.08 16.32
C HIS A 182 4.22 -7.37 14.94
N ALA A 183 5.34 -8.08 14.86
CA ALA A 183 5.91 -8.53 13.59
C ALA A 183 5.31 -9.86 13.10
N ASN A 184 4.43 -10.50 13.89
CA ASN A 184 3.87 -11.81 13.55
C ASN A 184 2.92 -11.75 12.35
N ASP A 185 2.15 -10.67 12.20
CA ASP A 185 1.27 -10.48 11.04
C ASP A 185 2.09 -10.30 9.76
N ALA A 186 3.15 -9.48 9.81
CA ALA A 186 4.09 -9.30 8.71
C ALA A 186 4.77 -10.63 8.33
N HIS A 187 5.22 -11.40 9.33
CA HIS A 187 5.78 -12.73 9.12
C HIS A 187 4.75 -13.66 8.44
N THR A 188 3.51 -13.68 8.91
CA THR A 188 2.45 -14.50 8.29
C THR A 188 2.23 -14.15 6.83
N TRP A 189 2.24 -12.87 6.49
CA TRP A 189 2.16 -12.42 5.11
C TRP A 189 3.40 -12.80 4.30
N ALA A 190 4.59 -12.65 4.86
CA ALA A 190 5.84 -13.04 4.21
C ALA A 190 5.86 -14.53 3.83
N VAL A 191 5.47 -15.42 4.76
CA VAL A 191 5.35 -16.86 4.48
C VAL A 191 4.37 -17.15 3.35
N LYS A 192 3.18 -16.53 3.39
CA LYS A 192 2.15 -16.73 2.37
C LYS A 192 2.62 -16.27 0.99
N LEU A 193 3.21 -15.08 0.93
CA LEU A 193 3.67 -14.50 -0.34
C LEU A 193 4.87 -15.27 -0.89
N GLN A 194 5.86 -15.60 -0.06
CA GLN A 194 7.01 -16.38 -0.50
C GLN A 194 6.58 -17.69 -1.16
N ARG A 195 5.70 -18.44 -0.48
CA ARG A 195 5.23 -19.74 -1.00
C ARG A 195 4.41 -19.60 -2.27
N ALA A 196 3.47 -18.68 -2.27
CA ALA A 196 2.54 -18.51 -3.37
C ALA A 196 3.20 -17.95 -4.64
N LEU A 197 4.20 -17.09 -4.48
CA LEU A 197 4.94 -16.45 -5.57
C LEU A 197 6.24 -17.18 -5.92
N SER A 198 6.67 -18.17 -5.11
CA SER A 198 8.00 -18.79 -5.19
C SER A 198 9.13 -17.74 -5.14
N ALA A 199 8.93 -16.70 -4.33
CA ALA A 199 9.83 -15.55 -4.26
C ALA A 199 11.06 -15.85 -3.41
N GLU A 200 12.19 -15.22 -3.74
CA GLU A 200 13.35 -15.15 -2.84
C GLU A 200 13.00 -14.31 -1.61
N MET A 201 13.41 -14.75 -0.43
CA MET A 201 13.16 -14.04 0.83
C MET A 201 14.44 -13.63 1.52
N ILE A 202 14.55 -12.35 1.81
CA ILE A 202 15.56 -11.80 2.70
C ILE A 202 14.87 -11.45 4.02
N VAL A 203 15.40 -11.95 5.12
CA VAL A 203 14.99 -11.57 6.46
C VAL A 203 16.05 -10.67 7.05
N LEU A 204 15.70 -9.43 7.34
CA LEU A 204 16.58 -8.42 7.89
C LEU A 204 16.21 -8.14 9.35
N THR A 205 17.16 -8.34 10.25
CA THR A 205 17.08 -7.92 11.65
C THR A 205 18.05 -6.76 11.89
N ILE A 206 17.55 -5.70 12.53
CA ILE A 206 18.34 -4.50 12.79
C ILE A 206 18.49 -4.32 14.30
N ARG A 207 19.72 -4.01 14.71
CA ARG A 207 20.05 -3.59 16.09
C ARG A 207 20.23 -2.09 16.09
N GLU A 208 19.47 -1.42 16.94
CA GLU A 208 19.67 0.03 17.18
C GLU A 208 20.83 0.24 18.16
N ASP A 209 21.55 1.35 18.03
CA ASP A 209 22.67 1.69 18.92
C ASP A 209 22.21 1.96 20.36
N THR A 210 20.91 2.19 20.55
CA THR A 210 20.26 2.43 21.85
C THR A 210 19.78 1.16 22.55
N ASP A 211 19.87 0.00 21.90
CA ASP A 211 19.44 -1.26 22.48
C ASP A 211 20.36 -1.63 23.66
N SER A 212 19.79 -1.66 24.86
CA SER A 212 20.47 -2.18 26.04
C SER A 212 20.76 -3.68 25.87
N SER A 213 21.78 -4.20 26.55
CA SER A 213 22.17 -5.62 26.47
C SER A 213 21.04 -6.59 26.85
N HIS A 214 19.98 -6.14 27.51
CA HIS A 214 18.80 -6.94 27.88
C HIS A 214 17.76 -7.02 26.75
N ASP A 215 17.77 -6.08 25.79
CA ASP A 215 16.90 -6.07 24.61
C ASP A 215 17.58 -6.67 23.38
N ALA A 216 18.78 -7.24 23.54
CA ALA A 216 19.50 -7.87 22.43
C ALA A 216 18.65 -9.02 21.88
N VAL A 217 18.05 -8.76 20.74
CA VAL A 217 17.27 -9.74 19.99
C VAL A 217 18.15 -10.95 19.74
N ASN A 218 17.75 -12.10 20.28
CA ASN A 218 18.47 -13.35 20.06
C ASN A 218 18.26 -13.80 18.62
N LEU A 219 19.27 -13.53 17.76
CA LEU A 219 19.22 -13.85 16.34
C LEU A 219 19.00 -15.34 16.07
N GLU A 220 19.60 -16.21 16.87
CA GLU A 220 19.41 -17.64 16.75
C GLU A 220 17.96 -18.06 17.04
N GLU A 221 17.36 -17.46 18.05
CA GLU A 221 15.96 -17.70 18.39
C GLU A 221 15.03 -17.24 17.26
N ILE A 222 15.29 -16.06 16.66
CA ILE A 222 14.55 -15.57 15.50
C ILE A 222 14.72 -16.52 14.32
N GLN A 223 15.95 -16.90 13.98
CA GLN A 223 16.23 -17.82 12.89
C GLN A 223 15.54 -19.17 13.09
N ASN A 224 15.63 -19.73 14.29
CA ASN A 224 14.97 -20.98 14.62
C ASN A 224 13.45 -20.88 14.54
N ARG A 225 12.86 -19.81 15.07
CA ARG A 225 11.42 -19.56 14.98
C ARG A 225 10.96 -19.44 13.52
N LEU A 226 11.68 -18.70 12.70
CA LEU A 226 11.36 -18.50 11.29
C LEU A 226 11.56 -19.78 10.47
N ALA A 227 12.60 -20.53 10.72
CA ALA A 227 12.82 -21.84 10.08
C ALA A 227 11.68 -22.84 10.36
N HIS A 228 11.12 -22.83 11.57
CA HIS A 228 9.99 -23.69 11.95
C HIS A 228 8.63 -23.14 11.45
N SER A 229 8.55 -21.89 11.05
CA SER A 229 7.29 -21.24 10.65
C SER A 229 6.88 -21.49 9.20
N GLY A 230 7.77 -22.12 8.43
CA GLY A 230 7.52 -22.50 7.06
C GLY A 230 7.97 -21.48 6.02
N LEU A 231 8.82 -20.52 6.38
CA LEU A 231 9.64 -19.81 5.40
C LEU A 231 10.58 -20.81 4.73
N ALA A 232 10.47 -21.01 3.44
CA ALA A 232 11.41 -21.78 2.65
C ALA A 232 12.75 -21.04 2.59
N ALA A 233 13.81 -21.66 2.09
CA ALA A 233 15.16 -21.13 2.04
C ALA A 233 15.20 -19.58 1.97
N CYS A 234 15.56 -18.95 3.09
CA CYS A 234 15.68 -17.50 3.18
C CYS A 234 17.09 -17.09 3.57
N ARG A 235 17.51 -15.90 3.09
CA ARG A 235 18.79 -15.31 3.44
C ARG A 235 18.60 -14.40 4.65
N PHE A 236 19.29 -14.69 5.75
CA PHE A 236 19.26 -13.86 6.94
C PHE A 236 20.37 -12.81 6.88
N LEU A 237 20.00 -11.58 7.10
CA LEU A 237 20.91 -10.44 7.20
C LEU A 237 20.71 -9.73 8.53
N THR A 238 21.80 -9.16 9.04
CA THR A 238 21.78 -8.30 10.21
C THR A 238 22.44 -6.97 9.86
N ALA A 239 21.85 -5.90 10.34
CA ALA A 239 22.42 -4.57 10.23
C ALA A 239 22.43 -3.88 11.59
N ARG A 240 23.18 -2.79 11.70
CA ARG A 240 23.23 -1.95 12.90
C ARG A 240 23.06 -0.50 12.50
N GLY A 241 22.12 0.19 13.16
CA GLY A 241 21.83 1.58 12.85
C GLY A 241 20.35 1.90 12.92
N ARG A 242 19.93 2.96 12.25
CA ARG A 242 18.53 3.36 12.19
C ARG A 242 17.75 2.46 11.24
N PRO A 243 16.64 1.85 11.70
CA PRO A 243 15.90 0.87 10.90
C PRO A 243 15.51 1.38 9.51
N GLU A 244 15.03 2.61 9.38
CA GLU A 244 14.62 3.17 8.11
C GLU A 244 15.77 3.25 7.08
N ASN A 245 16.98 3.58 7.54
CA ASN A 245 18.16 3.69 6.67
C ASN A 245 18.66 2.31 6.25
N GLU A 246 18.75 1.40 7.22
CA GLU A 246 19.27 0.04 6.97
C GLU A 246 18.32 -0.78 6.09
N ILE A 247 16.99 -0.67 6.31
CA ILE A 247 16.00 -1.34 5.45
C ILE A 247 16.12 -0.82 4.01
N ALA A 248 16.18 0.50 3.83
CA ALA A 248 16.29 1.10 2.49
C ALA A 248 17.59 0.70 1.80
N ALA A 249 18.73 0.76 2.51
CA ALA A 249 20.04 0.39 1.97
C ALA A 249 20.11 -1.09 1.56
N VAL A 250 19.66 -2.00 2.43
CA VAL A 250 19.64 -3.44 2.16
C VAL A 250 18.68 -3.76 1.02
N ALA A 251 17.50 -3.11 0.97
CA ALA A 251 16.55 -3.32 -0.09
C ALA A 251 17.11 -2.89 -1.46
N LEU A 252 17.79 -1.76 -1.52
CA LEU A 252 18.44 -1.26 -2.73
C LEU A 252 19.60 -2.18 -3.16
N ALA A 253 20.49 -2.54 -2.23
CA ALA A 253 21.68 -3.36 -2.51
C ALA A 253 21.34 -4.79 -2.97
N ASN A 254 20.11 -5.23 -2.76
CA ASN A 254 19.67 -6.58 -3.09
C ASN A 254 18.51 -6.61 -4.11
N ASP A 255 18.25 -5.51 -4.81
CA ASP A 255 17.17 -5.39 -5.81
C ASP A 255 15.82 -5.93 -5.30
N VAL A 256 15.43 -5.53 -4.09
CA VAL A 256 14.17 -5.95 -3.47
C VAL A 256 12.98 -5.34 -4.20
N ASP A 257 11.95 -6.14 -4.44
CA ASP A 257 10.71 -5.73 -5.11
C ASP A 257 9.64 -5.25 -4.13
N LEU A 258 9.60 -5.84 -2.92
CA LEU A 258 8.61 -5.52 -1.89
C LEU A 258 9.24 -5.61 -0.50
N ILE A 259 9.04 -4.57 0.29
CA ILE A 259 9.40 -4.56 1.71
C ILE A 259 8.17 -4.97 2.52
N ILE A 260 8.33 -5.92 3.44
CA ILE A 260 7.28 -6.40 4.36
C ILE A 260 7.69 -6.04 5.77
N LEU A 261 6.83 -5.34 6.48
CA LEU A 261 7.08 -4.91 7.86
C LEU A 261 5.82 -4.91 8.71
N GLY A 262 6.01 -5.11 10.03
CA GLY A 262 4.93 -5.06 11.00
C GLY A 262 4.54 -3.63 11.35
N ARG A 263 3.30 -3.44 11.77
CA ARG A 263 2.83 -2.20 12.36
C ARG A 263 3.38 -2.05 13.77
N TYR A 264 3.73 -0.85 14.14
CA TYR A 264 4.09 -0.54 15.51
C TYR A 264 2.82 -0.26 16.33
N ARG A 265 2.51 -1.10 17.32
CA ARG A 265 1.46 -0.84 18.31
C ARG A 265 2.11 -0.27 19.58
N HIS A 266 1.88 0.99 19.88
CA HIS A 266 2.11 1.48 21.24
C HIS A 266 0.97 1.03 22.13
N SER A 267 1.30 0.32 23.22
CA SER A 267 0.38 -0.42 24.10
C SER A 267 -0.50 0.44 25.02
N ALA A 268 -0.51 1.76 24.90
CA ALA A 268 -1.21 2.63 25.86
C ALA A 268 -2.20 3.63 25.27
N VAL A 269 -2.25 3.84 23.96
CA VAL A 269 -3.20 4.75 23.32
C VAL A 269 -3.79 4.04 22.11
N LEU A 270 -5.11 4.05 22.01
CA LEU A 270 -5.91 3.45 20.93
C LEU A 270 -5.67 4.10 19.54
N GLU A 271 -4.65 4.93 19.40
CA GLU A 271 -4.27 5.56 18.15
C GLU A 271 -3.22 4.69 17.44
N TRP A 272 -3.63 4.17 16.30
CA TRP A 272 -2.78 3.43 15.38
C TRP A 272 -1.81 4.40 14.73
N LEU A 273 -0.68 4.62 15.38
CA LEU A 273 0.41 5.36 14.75
C LEU A 273 1.07 4.43 13.71
N VAL A 274 1.10 4.86 12.46
CA VAL A 274 2.15 4.42 11.55
C VAL A 274 3.44 4.78 12.27
N GLY A 275 4.18 3.79 12.76
CA GLY A 275 5.35 4.03 13.63
C GLY A 275 6.34 4.96 12.95
N SER A 276 7.09 5.71 13.72
CA SER A 276 8.10 6.66 13.20
C SER A 276 9.04 6.03 12.17
N THR A 277 9.35 4.75 12.29
CA THR A 277 10.14 3.97 11.33
C THR A 277 9.42 3.79 10.00
N VAL A 278 8.12 3.43 10.02
CA VAL A 278 7.32 3.24 8.78
C VAL A 278 7.15 4.57 8.05
N ASP A 279 6.83 5.66 8.75
CA ASP A 279 6.69 6.99 8.14
C ASP A 279 8.01 7.46 7.52
N ARG A 280 9.13 7.30 8.23
CA ARG A 280 10.47 7.62 7.70
C ARG A 280 10.86 6.73 6.51
N LEU A 281 10.55 5.43 6.57
CA LEU A 281 10.85 4.51 5.48
C LEU A 281 10.01 4.82 4.23
N LEU A 282 8.73 5.16 4.38
CA LEU A 282 7.87 5.60 3.28
C LEU A 282 8.41 6.84 2.55
N ARG A 283 9.17 7.69 3.26
CA ARG A 283 9.85 8.86 2.68
C ARG A 283 11.23 8.51 2.10
N ALA A 284 11.94 7.56 2.72
CA ALA A 284 13.31 7.21 2.36
C ALA A 284 13.42 6.32 1.12
N THR A 285 12.36 5.60 0.73
CA THR A 285 12.39 4.71 -0.43
C THR A 285 11.14 4.82 -1.28
N SER A 286 11.31 4.61 -2.58
CA SER A 286 10.22 4.52 -3.55
C SER A 286 9.70 3.09 -3.77
N LEU A 287 10.23 2.10 -3.03
CA LEU A 287 9.78 0.71 -3.15
C LEU A 287 8.38 0.53 -2.57
N PRO A 288 7.59 -0.39 -3.12
CA PRO A 288 6.31 -0.77 -2.52
C PRO A 288 6.51 -1.45 -1.17
N MET A 289 5.52 -1.30 -0.29
CA MET A 289 5.57 -1.86 1.06
C MET A 289 4.28 -2.57 1.43
N LEU A 290 4.40 -3.71 2.08
CA LEU A 290 3.30 -4.38 2.77
C LEU A 290 3.46 -4.15 4.28
N ILE A 291 2.53 -3.41 4.86
CA ILE A 291 2.50 -3.04 6.28
C ILE A 291 1.38 -3.86 6.93
N ALA A 292 1.72 -4.81 7.78
CA ALA A 292 0.77 -5.78 8.34
C ALA A 292 0.71 -5.77 9.88
#